data_3933ed8816fc04135c6916f4fbc165e8
#
_entry.id   3933ed8816fc04135c6916f4fbc165e8
#
_cell.length_a   1.000
_cell.length_b   1.000
_cell.length_c   1.000
_cell.angle_alpha   90.00
_cell.angle_beta   90.00
_cell.angle_gamma   90.00
#
_symmetry.space_group_name_H-M   'P 1'
#
loop_
_entity.id
_entity.type
_entity.pdbx_description
1 polymer ?
#
loop_
_entity_poly.entity_id
_entity_poly.type
_entity_poly.pdbx_seq_one_letter_code
_entity_poly.pdbx_strand_id
1 'polypeptide(L)'
;MIDIVPGLLALIQRDFNTAIRSNKKIQSIKNMVNNGTATYLQANEYAVEVGETLARVFKVHIKSDVLPDGKMYYNIAERVLSPTLNNNHVIVARVSAEIQENLNRSAGLGLKGIEPPVNQLRIDSVINRVVSEEIFDDAAWMLQEPIINFTQSIVDDTIKTNVEFQGESGLSPRINRTAHGSPPCDWCRSMAGSYKYPDVPEDVYRRHDRCRCTVEYDAGDVRKQNIWTKEWSG
;
A
#
# COMPACT_ATOMS: atom_id res chain seq x y z
N MET A 1 -4.75 12.91 -35.20
CA MET A 1 -5.05 11.81 -34.25
C MET A 1 -5.70 12.42 -33.02
N ILE A 2 -6.84 11.88 -32.58
CA ILE A 2 -7.54 12.38 -31.40
C ILE A 2 -6.76 11.92 -30.16
N ASP A 3 -6.51 12.85 -29.20
CA ASP A 3 -5.89 12.48 -27.91
C ASP A 3 -6.91 11.74 -27.03
N ILE A 4 -6.71 10.44 -26.86
CA ILE A 4 -7.60 9.57 -26.08
C ILE A 4 -7.43 9.73 -24.56
N VAL A 5 -6.28 10.26 -24.12
CA VAL A 5 -5.87 10.24 -22.70
C VAL A 5 -6.85 10.97 -21.78
N PRO A 6 -7.32 12.20 -22.08
CA PRO A 6 -8.21 12.90 -21.15
C PRO A 6 -9.52 12.15 -20.90
N GLY A 7 -10.10 11.57 -21.97
CA GLY A 7 -11.33 10.77 -21.87
C GLY A 7 -11.11 9.48 -21.08
N LEU A 8 -10.04 8.74 -21.40
CA LEU A 8 -9.69 7.48 -20.75
C LEU A 8 -9.40 7.69 -19.25
N LEU A 9 -8.61 8.70 -18.90
CA LEU A 9 -8.29 9.03 -17.52
C LEU A 9 -9.54 9.40 -16.71
N ALA A 10 -10.42 10.24 -17.29
CA ALA A 10 -11.66 10.64 -16.64
C ALA A 10 -12.59 9.45 -16.35
N LEU A 11 -12.70 8.50 -17.30
CA LEU A 11 -13.48 7.27 -17.11
C LEU A 11 -12.89 6.39 -15.98
N ILE A 12 -11.58 6.17 -15.99
CA ILE A 12 -10.89 5.38 -14.97
C ILE A 12 -11.09 6.01 -13.59
N GLN A 13 -10.85 7.30 -13.45
CA GLN A 13 -10.98 8.00 -12.16
C GLN A 13 -12.41 7.99 -11.63
N ARG A 14 -13.39 8.24 -12.50
CA ARG A 14 -14.82 8.21 -12.14
C ARG A 14 -15.23 6.83 -11.63
N ASP A 15 -14.90 5.79 -12.38
CA ASP A 15 -15.36 4.43 -12.07
C ASP A 15 -14.60 3.85 -10.87
N PHE A 16 -13.32 4.17 -10.73
CA PHE A 16 -12.55 3.82 -9.54
C PHE A 16 -13.14 4.48 -8.29
N ASN A 17 -13.37 5.79 -8.31
CA ASN A 17 -13.95 6.51 -7.17
C ASN A 17 -15.35 6.02 -6.82
N THR A 18 -16.17 5.70 -7.81
CA THR A 18 -17.51 5.14 -7.61
C THR A 18 -17.45 3.76 -6.98
N ALA A 19 -16.56 2.90 -7.48
CA ALA A 19 -16.37 1.55 -6.97
C ALA A 19 -15.84 1.53 -5.53
N ILE A 20 -14.88 2.41 -5.19
CA ILE A 20 -14.37 2.57 -3.82
C ILE A 20 -15.49 2.98 -2.85
N ARG A 21 -16.35 3.92 -3.26
CA ARG A 21 -17.45 4.39 -2.41
C ARG A 21 -18.52 3.33 -2.18
N SER A 22 -18.77 2.47 -3.16
CA SER A 22 -19.80 1.43 -3.10
C SER A 22 -19.30 0.10 -2.52
N ASN A 23 -18.00 -0.09 -2.36
CA ASN A 23 -17.43 -1.33 -1.84
C ASN A 23 -17.68 -1.46 -0.33
N LYS A 24 -18.51 -2.44 0.04
CA LYS A 24 -18.94 -2.66 1.43
C LYS A 24 -17.77 -2.99 2.37
N LYS A 25 -16.77 -3.76 1.89
CA LYS A 25 -15.61 -4.14 2.71
C LYS A 25 -14.73 -2.92 2.98
N ILE A 26 -14.47 -2.10 1.98
CA ILE A 26 -13.77 -0.82 2.12
C ILE A 26 -14.49 0.08 3.14
N GLN A 27 -15.82 0.22 3.05
CA GLN A 27 -16.57 1.04 3.99
C GLN A 27 -16.57 0.47 5.42
N SER A 28 -16.64 -0.86 5.56
CA SER A 28 -16.53 -1.52 6.86
C SER A 28 -15.18 -1.23 7.52
N ILE A 29 -14.08 -1.35 6.77
CA ILE A 29 -12.73 -1.05 7.29
C ILE A 29 -12.60 0.43 7.67
N LYS A 30 -13.12 1.36 6.86
CA LYS A 30 -13.13 2.79 7.22
C LYS A 30 -13.88 3.05 8.53
N ASN A 31 -14.99 2.37 8.77
CA ASN A 31 -15.70 2.48 10.05
C ASN A 31 -14.84 1.96 11.21
N MET A 32 -14.09 0.87 11.03
CA MET A 32 -13.14 0.39 12.05
C MET A 32 -12.03 1.40 12.32
N VAL A 33 -11.50 2.06 11.27
CA VAL A 33 -10.50 3.14 11.42
C VAL A 33 -11.07 4.30 12.23
N ASN A 34 -12.26 4.78 11.88
CA ASN A 34 -12.93 5.88 12.59
C ASN A 34 -13.20 5.55 14.07
N ASN A 35 -13.48 4.29 14.36
CA ASN A 35 -13.71 3.81 15.73
C ASN A 35 -12.40 3.45 16.49
N GLY A 36 -11.24 3.57 15.84
CA GLY A 36 -9.95 3.26 16.45
C GLY A 36 -9.70 1.77 16.69
N THR A 37 -10.43 0.87 16.01
CA THR A 37 -10.34 -0.59 16.19
C THR A 37 -9.60 -1.31 15.05
N ALA A 38 -9.24 -0.60 13.99
CA ALA A 38 -8.48 -1.17 12.89
C ALA A 38 -7.00 -1.34 13.27
N THR A 39 -6.40 -2.42 12.76
CA THR A 39 -4.98 -2.72 12.85
C THR A 39 -4.35 -2.77 11.45
N TYR A 40 -3.06 -3.08 11.36
CA TYR A 40 -2.41 -3.26 10.05
C TYR A 40 -2.90 -4.48 9.27
N LEU A 41 -3.58 -5.45 9.92
CA LEU A 41 -4.32 -6.48 9.19
C LEU A 41 -5.42 -5.86 8.33
N GLN A 42 -6.22 -4.96 8.92
CA GLN A 42 -7.27 -4.24 8.18
C GLN A 42 -6.69 -3.26 7.16
N ALA A 43 -5.53 -2.63 7.44
CA ALA A 43 -4.84 -1.81 6.44
C ALA A 43 -4.45 -2.64 5.20
N ASN A 44 -3.90 -3.84 5.41
CA ASN A 44 -3.56 -4.75 4.32
C ASN A 44 -4.81 -5.23 3.56
N GLU A 45 -5.89 -5.60 4.25
CA GLU A 45 -7.16 -5.95 3.62
C GLU A 45 -7.73 -4.79 2.80
N TYR A 46 -7.67 -3.56 3.34
CA TYR A 46 -8.06 -2.35 2.64
C TYR A 46 -7.27 -2.15 1.36
N ALA A 47 -5.94 -2.29 1.43
CA ALA A 47 -5.06 -2.16 0.27
C ALA A 47 -5.35 -3.22 -0.81
N VAL A 48 -5.62 -4.47 -0.42
CA VAL A 48 -6.02 -5.53 -1.36
C VAL A 48 -7.32 -5.15 -2.07
N GLU A 49 -8.37 -4.76 -1.34
CA GLU A 49 -9.65 -4.39 -1.93
C GLU A 49 -9.56 -3.16 -2.85
N VAL A 50 -8.76 -2.16 -2.46
CA VAL A 50 -8.50 -0.98 -3.30
C VAL A 50 -7.75 -1.37 -4.56
N GLY A 51 -6.69 -2.19 -4.43
CA GLY A 51 -5.89 -2.67 -5.55
C GLY A 51 -6.70 -3.54 -6.52
N GLU A 52 -7.51 -4.48 -6.03
CA GLU A 52 -8.41 -5.29 -6.84
C GLU A 52 -9.47 -4.44 -7.56
N THR A 53 -9.97 -3.39 -6.88
CA THR A 53 -10.92 -2.47 -7.48
C THR A 53 -10.27 -1.69 -8.62
N LEU A 54 -9.04 -1.20 -8.44
CA LEU A 54 -8.30 -0.49 -9.47
C LEU A 54 -7.96 -1.42 -10.65
N ALA A 55 -7.49 -2.65 -10.37
CA ALA A 55 -7.19 -3.64 -11.39
C ALA A 55 -8.41 -3.97 -12.26
N ARG A 56 -9.59 -4.12 -11.64
CA ARG A 56 -10.85 -4.30 -12.40
C ARG A 56 -11.19 -3.11 -13.28
N VAL A 57 -11.01 -1.89 -12.79
CA VAL A 57 -11.27 -0.67 -13.56
C VAL A 57 -10.30 -0.57 -14.75
N PHE A 58 -9.01 -0.86 -14.55
CA PHE A 58 -8.06 -0.92 -15.64
C PHE A 58 -8.46 -1.96 -16.68
N LYS A 59 -8.85 -3.17 -16.26
CA LYS A 59 -9.29 -4.23 -17.17
C LYS A 59 -10.52 -3.83 -18.00
N VAL A 60 -11.39 -3.00 -17.48
CA VAL A 60 -12.59 -2.52 -18.21
C VAL A 60 -12.22 -1.48 -19.25
N HIS A 61 -11.35 -0.53 -18.91
CA HIS A 61 -11.12 0.67 -19.71
C HIS A 61 -9.86 0.63 -20.58
N ILE A 62 -8.83 -0.15 -20.18
CA ILE A 62 -7.59 -0.26 -20.94
C ILE A 62 -7.59 -1.59 -21.69
N LYS A 63 -7.77 -1.52 -23.01
CA LYS A 63 -7.84 -2.67 -23.93
C LYS A 63 -7.18 -2.30 -25.23
N SER A 64 -6.71 -3.30 -25.98
CA SER A 64 -6.07 -3.10 -27.26
C SER A 64 -6.95 -2.35 -28.27
N ASP A 65 -8.27 -2.59 -28.25
CA ASP A 65 -9.22 -1.92 -29.16
C ASP A 65 -9.46 -0.42 -28.82
N VAL A 66 -9.09 0.01 -27.62
CA VAL A 66 -9.15 1.42 -27.17
C VAL A 66 -7.84 2.15 -27.48
N LEU A 67 -6.74 1.42 -27.55
CA LEU A 67 -5.40 1.97 -27.71
C LEU A 67 -5.03 2.13 -29.20
N PRO A 68 -4.30 3.19 -29.58
CA PRO A 68 -3.79 3.33 -30.93
C PRO A 68 -2.94 2.12 -31.31
N ASP A 69 -3.22 1.54 -32.47
CA ASP A 69 -2.52 0.36 -33.02
C ASP A 69 -2.49 -0.86 -32.06
N GLY A 70 -3.39 -0.91 -31.07
CA GLY A 70 -3.42 -1.96 -30.04
C GLY A 70 -2.26 -1.91 -29.05
N LYS A 71 -1.49 -0.81 -29.03
CA LYS A 71 -0.25 -0.66 -28.27
C LYS A 71 -0.38 0.39 -27.17
N MET A 72 0.16 0.09 -25.99
CA MET A 72 0.30 1.08 -24.93
C MET A 72 1.58 1.89 -25.14
N TYR A 73 1.44 3.09 -25.70
CA TYR A 73 2.56 4.01 -25.86
C TYR A 73 2.93 4.67 -24.53
N TYR A 74 4.23 4.98 -24.36
CA TYR A 74 4.76 5.56 -23.10
C TYR A 74 4.01 6.83 -22.66
N ASN A 75 3.76 7.75 -23.57
CA ASN A 75 3.04 8.99 -23.27
C ASN A 75 1.57 8.77 -22.85
N ILE A 76 0.94 7.69 -23.30
CA ILE A 76 -0.40 7.30 -22.86
C ILE A 76 -0.31 6.67 -21.46
N ALA A 77 0.60 5.72 -21.29
CA ALA A 77 0.80 5.04 -20.00
C ALA A 77 1.16 6.03 -18.88
N GLU A 78 2.11 6.92 -19.12
CA GLU A 78 2.52 7.94 -18.16
C GLU A 78 1.35 8.85 -17.74
N ARG A 79 0.62 9.38 -18.73
CA ARG A 79 -0.49 10.32 -18.48
C ARG A 79 -1.75 9.68 -17.90
N VAL A 80 -1.90 8.36 -17.99
CA VAL A 80 -3.03 7.61 -17.43
C VAL A 80 -2.63 6.95 -16.11
N LEU A 81 -1.53 6.20 -16.08
CA LEU A 81 -1.17 5.38 -14.93
C LEU A 81 -0.56 6.21 -13.79
N SER A 82 0.33 7.18 -14.09
CA SER A 82 0.98 7.97 -13.04
C SER A 82 -0.02 8.71 -12.16
N PRO A 83 -0.96 9.54 -12.66
CA PRO A 83 -1.94 10.20 -11.81
C PRO A 83 -2.89 9.22 -11.11
N THR A 84 -3.21 8.08 -11.72
CA THR A 84 -4.09 7.06 -11.14
C THR A 84 -3.40 6.34 -9.98
N LEU A 85 -2.14 5.93 -10.15
CA LEU A 85 -1.36 5.26 -9.09
C LEU A 85 -0.99 6.23 -7.96
N ASN A 86 -0.75 7.50 -8.25
CA ASN A 86 -0.60 8.54 -7.23
C ASN A 86 -1.87 8.71 -6.40
N ASN A 87 -3.04 8.75 -7.03
CA ASN A 87 -4.32 8.82 -6.31
C ASN A 87 -4.55 7.55 -5.45
N ASN A 88 -4.22 6.38 -5.97
CA ASN A 88 -4.25 5.11 -5.23
C ASN A 88 -3.34 5.17 -3.99
N HIS A 89 -2.13 5.70 -4.15
CA HIS A 89 -1.19 5.92 -3.04
C HIS A 89 -1.82 6.81 -1.95
N VAL A 90 -2.33 7.98 -2.31
CA VAL A 90 -2.94 8.92 -1.35
C VAL A 90 -4.08 8.28 -0.56
N ILE A 91 -4.94 7.50 -1.23
CA ILE A 91 -6.08 6.82 -0.59
C ILE A 91 -5.60 5.82 0.46
N VAL A 92 -4.59 5.00 0.14
CA VAL A 92 -4.11 3.92 1.02
C VAL A 92 -3.19 4.46 2.12
N ALA A 93 -2.27 5.36 1.77
CA ALA A 93 -1.33 5.96 2.73
C ALA A 93 -2.07 6.69 3.86
N ARG A 94 -3.10 7.47 3.52
CA ARG A 94 -3.92 8.18 4.51
C ARG A 94 -4.59 7.22 5.50
N VAL A 95 -5.28 6.20 5.01
CA VAL A 95 -5.96 5.21 5.87
C VAL A 95 -4.95 4.47 6.75
N SER A 96 -3.79 4.11 6.21
CA SER A 96 -2.72 3.44 6.95
C SER A 96 -2.11 4.34 8.03
N ALA A 97 -1.93 5.63 7.74
CA ALA A 97 -1.44 6.62 8.72
C ALA A 97 -2.47 6.88 9.83
N GLU A 98 -3.77 6.92 9.52
CA GLU A 98 -4.84 7.01 10.53
C GLU A 98 -4.86 5.79 11.46
N ILE A 99 -4.64 4.59 10.91
CA ILE A 99 -4.47 3.36 11.71
C ILE A 99 -3.24 3.47 12.61
N GLN A 100 -2.10 3.91 12.09
CA GLN A 100 -0.89 4.11 12.87
C GLN A 100 -1.13 5.09 14.03
N GLU A 101 -1.81 6.21 13.77
CA GLU A 101 -2.13 7.19 14.82
C GLU A 101 -3.01 6.58 15.92
N ASN A 102 -4.00 5.76 15.55
CA ASN A 102 -4.84 5.05 16.51
C ASN A 102 -4.04 4.04 17.35
N LEU A 103 -3.12 3.30 16.74
CA LEU A 103 -2.23 2.37 17.45
C LEU A 103 -1.27 3.12 18.39
N ASN A 104 -0.70 4.24 17.95
CA ASN A 104 0.13 5.11 18.78
C ASN A 104 -0.65 5.59 20.00
N ARG A 105 -1.87 6.07 19.78
CA ARG A 105 -2.74 6.54 20.88
C ARG A 105 -3.08 5.42 21.86
N SER A 106 -3.37 4.23 21.39
CA SER A 106 -3.64 3.05 22.21
C SER A 106 -2.42 2.63 23.05
N ALA A 107 -1.20 2.81 22.51
CA ALA A 107 0.04 2.61 23.24
C ALA A 107 0.40 3.79 24.17
N GLY A 108 -0.44 4.82 24.24
CA GLY A 108 -0.18 6.03 25.05
C GLY A 108 0.88 6.96 24.43
N LEU A 109 1.19 6.81 23.15
CA LEU A 109 2.07 7.70 22.40
C LEU A 109 1.23 8.84 21.79
N GLY A 110 1.67 10.08 22.00
CA GLY A 110 1.05 11.27 21.40
C GLY A 110 1.55 11.56 19.97
N LEU A 111 1.88 10.53 19.21
CA LEU A 111 2.46 10.65 17.87
C LEU A 111 1.38 10.50 16.80
N LYS A 112 1.42 11.37 15.80
CA LYS A 112 0.60 11.21 14.59
C LYS A 112 1.15 10.09 13.72
N GLY A 113 0.27 9.50 12.91
CA GLY A 113 0.68 8.63 11.83
C GLY A 113 1.26 9.44 10.67
N ILE A 114 2.34 8.95 10.09
CA ILE A 114 3.07 9.58 8.98
C ILE A 114 2.71 8.84 7.70
N GLU A 115 2.24 9.58 6.69
CA GLU A 115 2.06 9.06 5.35
C GLU A 115 3.45 8.90 4.68
N PRO A 116 3.74 7.74 4.03
CA PRO A 116 5.00 7.56 3.32
C PRO A 116 5.03 8.44 2.05
N PRO A 117 6.21 8.84 1.58
CA PRO A 117 6.33 9.48 0.27
C PRO A 117 5.92 8.53 -0.85
N VAL A 118 5.45 9.09 -1.97
CA VAL A 118 5.15 8.30 -3.16
C VAL A 118 6.41 7.62 -3.67
N ASN A 119 6.35 6.31 -3.88
CA ASN A 119 7.44 5.56 -4.49
C ASN A 119 7.36 5.66 -6.02
N GLN A 120 7.94 6.75 -6.56
CA GLN A 120 7.93 7.03 -7.99
C GLN A 120 8.62 5.93 -8.80
N LEU A 121 9.68 5.32 -8.28
CA LEU A 121 10.39 4.24 -8.96
C LEU A 121 9.49 3.01 -9.21
N ARG A 122 8.58 2.70 -8.28
CA ARG A 122 7.60 1.63 -8.49
C ARG A 122 6.57 2.00 -9.56
N ILE A 123 6.12 3.25 -9.58
CA ILE A 123 5.19 3.75 -10.62
C ILE A 123 5.86 3.66 -12.00
N ASP A 124 7.08 4.16 -12.10
CA ASP A 124 7.87 4.13 -13.34
C ASP A 124 8.13 2.68 -13.80
N SER A 125 8.38 1.77 -12.87
CA SER A 125 8.55 0.34 -13.18
C SER A 125 7.29 -0.28 -13.77
N VAL A 126 6.10 0.04 -13.23
CA VAL A 126 4.82 -0.41 -13.81
C VAL A 126 4.64 0.17 -15.21
N ILE A 127 4.87 1.47 -15.40
CA ILE A 127 4.74 2.14 -16.69
C ILE A 127 5.68 1.50 -17.72
N ASN A 128 6.97 1.39 -17.38
CA ASN A 128 7.98 0.82 -18.29
C ASN A 128 7.65 -0.62 -18.68
N ARG A 129 7.13 -1.41 -17.75
CA ARG A 129 6.76 -2.80 -18.02
C ARG A 129 5.53 -2.91 -18.90
N VAL A 130 4.52 -2.08 -18.69
CA VAL A 130 3.29 -2.08 -19.53
C VAL A 130 3.56 -1.66 -20.98
N VAL A 131 4.56 -0.81 -21.21
CA VAL A 131 4.91 -0.34 -22.55
C VAL A 131 5.96 -1.20 -23.26
N SER A 132 6.48 -2.24 -22.61
CA SER A 132 7.57 -3.07 -23.17
C SER A 132 7.12 -4.01 -24.27
N GLU A 133 5.81 -4.31 -24.36
CA GLU A 133 5.27 -5.25 -25.32
C GLU A 133 4.71 -4.53 -26.57
N GLU A 134 4.81 -5.19 -27.74
CA GLU A 134 4.31 -4.65 -29.01
C GLU A 134 2.77 -4.61 -29.03
N ILE A 135 2.11 -5.57 -28.39
CA ILE A 135 0.66 -5.67 -28.27
C ILE A 135 0.31 -5.55 -26.78
N PHE A 136 -0.62 -4.65 -26.44
CA PHE A 136 -1.00 -4.41 -25.06
C PHE A 136 -1.54 -5.65 -24.35
N ASP A 137 -2.24 -6.54 -25.04
CA ASP A 137 -2.81 -7.75 -24.44
C ASP A 137 -1.73 -8.64 -23.80
N ASP A 138 -0.50 -8.64 -24.33
CA ASP A 138 0.63 -9.37 -23.76
C ASP A 138 1.15 -8.73 -22.45
N ALA A 139 0.91 -7.43 -22.27
CA ALA A 139 1.26 -6.68 -21.06
C ALA A 139 0.08 -6.47 -20.10
N ALA A 140 -1.16 -6.78 -20.50
CA ALA A 140 -2.37 -6.45 -19.73
C ALA A 140 -2.38 -7.03 -18.31
N TRP A 141 -1.71 -8.16 -18.09
CA TRP A 141 -1.57 -8.79 -16.76
C TRP A 141 -0.84 -7.89 -15.75
N MET A 142 0.02 -6.97 -16.22
CA MET A 142 0.73 -6.01 -15.37
C MET A 142 -0.21 -5.04 -14.66
N LEU A 143 -1.39 -4.82 -15.22
CA LEU A 143 -2.45 -3.99 -14.62
C LEU A 143 -3.42 -4.81 -13.75
N GLN A 144 -3.05 -6.02 -13.36
CA GLN A 144 -3.85 -6.91 -12.52
C GLN A 144 -3.14 -7.14 -11.17
N GLU A 145 -2.57 -8.31 -10.97
CA GLU A 145 -1.91 -8.70 -9.71
C GLU A 145 -0.76 -7.76 -9.28
N PRO A 146 0.10 -7.25 -10.18
CA PRO A 146 1.12 -6.26 -9.82
C PRO A 146 0.53 -4.97 -9.22
N ILE A 147 -0.66 -4.54 -9.65
CA ILE A 147 -1.34 -3.36 -9.08
C ILE A 147 -1.80 -3.63 -7.64
N ILE A 148 -2.26 -4.84 -7.35
CA ILE A 148 -2.63 -5.24 -5.99
C ILE A 148 -1.38 -5.22 -5.09
N ASN A 149 -0.28 -5.79 -5.55
CA ASN A 149 1.00 -5.79 -4.82
C ASN A 149 1.54 -4.36 -4.63
N PHE A 150 1.45 -3.50 -5.65
CA PHE A 150 1.78 -2.08 -5.55
C PHE A 150 0.96 -1.41 -4.44
N THR A 151 -0.34 -1.66 -4.41
CA THR A 151 -1.25 -1.07 -3.42
C THR A 151 -0.95 -1.56 -2.00
N GLN A 152 -0.65 -2.85 -1.82
CA GLN A 152 -0.23 -3.41 -0.52
C GLN A 152 1.12 -2.83 -0.05
N SER A 153 2.06 -2.57 -0.97
CA SER A 153 3.36 -2.02 -0.61
C SER A 153 3.28 -0.63 0.01
N ILE A 154 2.21 0.12 -0.24
CA ILE A 154 1.97 1.42 0.40
C ILE A 154 1.77 1.26 1.91
N VAL A 155 1.10 0.19 2.32
CA VAL A 155 0.94 -0.15 3.75
C VAL A 155 2.29 -0.49 4.37
N ASP A 156 3.11 -1.30 3.68
CA ASP A 156 4.44 -1.66 4.16
C ASP A 156 5.35 -0.42 4.27
N ASP A 157 5.30 0.47 3.28
CA ASP A 157 6.04 1.74 3.30
C ASP A 157 5.54 2.66 4.43
N THR A 158 4.23 2.64 4.77
CA THR A 158 3.69 3.36 5.94
C THR A 158 4.25 2.83 7.24
N ILE A 159 4.29 1.51 7.40
CA ILE A 159 4.88 0.88 8.61
C ILE A 159 6.35 1.26 8.71
N LYS A 160 7.12 1.09 7.63
CA LYS A 160 8.55 1.43 7.57
C LYS A 160 8.80 2.86 8.04
N THR A 161 8.12 3.83 7.40
CA THR A 161 8.27 5.26 7.70
C THR A 161 8.00 5.58 9.19
N ASN A 162 6.94 4.99 9.75
CA ASN A 162 6.58 5.25 11.14
C ASN A 162 7.52 4.54 12.13
N VAL A 163 7.98 3.35 11.83
CA VAL A 163 8.95 2.61 12.66
C VAL A 163 10.30 3.32 12.67
N GLU A 164 10.80 3.77 11.54
CA GLU A 164 12.04 4.54 11.43
C GLU A 164 11.94 5.84 12.22
N PHE A 165 10.89 6.63 12.01
CA PHE A 165 10.67 7.87 12.75
C PHE A 165 10.61 7.66 14.27
N GLN A 166 9.91 6.64 14.73
CA GLN A 166 9.80 6.33 16.16
C GLN A 166 11.13 5.85 16.73
N GLY A 167 11.85 5.00 15.99
CA GLY A 167 13.15 4.52 16.38
C GLY A 167 14.18 5.64 16.51
N GLU A 168 14.21 6.56 15.56
CA GLU A 168 15.06 7.76 15.60
C GLU A 168 14.67 8.71 16.75
N SER A 169 13.40 8.68 17.16
CA SER A 169 12.89 9.41 18.34
C SER A 169 13.19 8.71 19.67
N GLY A 170 13.94 7.60 19.67
CA GLY A 170 14.37 6.89 20.88
C GLY A 170 13.38 5.83 21.38
N LEU A 171 12.35 5.50 20.63
CA LEU A 171 11.44 4.38 20.89
C LEU A 171 12.03 3.08 20.34
N SER A 172 11.44 1.94 20.70
CA SER A 172 11.90 0.62 20.26
C SER A 172 10.74 -0.18 19.64
N PRO A 173 10.13 0.32 18.55
CA PRO A 173 9.03 -0.38 17.91
C PRO A 173 9.47 -1.73 17.35
N ARG A 174 8.50 -2.62 17.19
CA ARG A 174 8.68 -3.95 16.60
C ARG A 174 7.81 -4.10 15.35
N ILE A 175 8.21 -5.00 14.49
CA ILE A 175 7.48 -5.42 13.32
C ILE A 175 7.30 -6.92 13.39
N ASN A 176 6.08 -7.37 13.16
CA ASN A 176 5.75 -8.78 13.05
C ASN A 176 5.34 -9.09 11.61
N ARG A 177 6.13 -9.92 10.91
CA ARG A 177 5.77 -10.40 9.57
C ARG A 177 5.24 -11.81 9.65
N THR A 178 4.01 -12.00 9.15
CA THR A 178 3.37 -13.31 9.07
C THR A 178 3.27 -13.76 7.62
N ALA A 179 3.80 -14.93 7.33
CA ALA A 179 3.70 -15.55 6.01
C ALA A 179 2.33 -16.22 5.84
N HIS A 180 1.66 -15.91 4.74
CA HIS A 180 0.38 -16.51 4.36
C HIS A 180 0.51 -17.24 3.03
N GLY A 181 -0.30 -18.29 2.86
CA GLY A 181 -0.31 -19.17 1.70
C GLY A 181 -0.34 -20.64 2.16
N SER A 182 -0.68 -21.56 1.26
CA SER A 182 -0.76 -22.97 1.60
C SER A 182 -0.09 -23.82 0.50
N PRO A 183 1.22 -24.08 0.61
CA PRO A 183 2.20 -23.54 1.57
C PRO A 183 2.67 -22.13 1.19
N PRO A 184 3.14 -21.30 2.14
CA PRO A 184 3.84 -20.07 1.81
C PRO A 184 5.18 -20.39 1.13
N CYS A 185 5.65 -19.51 0.23
CA CYS A 185 6.93 -19.72 -0.45
C CYS A 185 8.12 -19.64 0.53
N ASP A 186 9.26 -20.20 0.13
CA ASP A 186 10.45 -20.27 0.98
C ASP A 186 10.95 -18.89 1.41
N TRP A 187 10.94 -17.91 0.50
CA TRP A 187 11.31 -16.55 0.83
C TRP A 187 10.37 -15.92 1.86
N CYS A 188 9.05 -16.09 1.71
CA CYS A 188 8.08 -15.60 2.70
C CYS A 188 8.30 -16.25 4.08
N ARG A 189 8.60 -17.56 4.11
CA ARG A 189 8.91 -18.27 5.37
C ARG A 189 10.19 -17.75 6.02
N SER A 190 11.23 -17.47 5.24
CA SER A 190 12.50 -16.95 5.78
C SER A 190 12.37 -15.53 6.33
N MET A 191 11.41 -14.74 5.82
CA MET A 191 11.14 -13.37 6.28
C MET A 191 10.06 -13.30 7.36
N ALA A 192 9.41 -14.40 7.71
CA ALA A 192 8.43 -14.42 8.80
C ALA A 192 9.13 -14.34 10.15
N GLY A 193 8.64 -13.49 11.03
CA GLY A 193 9.27 -13.31 12.34
C GLY A 193 8.92 -11.96 12.97
N SER A 194 9.53 -11.73 14.14
CA SER A 194 9.42 -10.49 14.89
C SER A 194 10.77 -9.77 14.89
N TYR A 195 10.79 -8.52 14.49
CA TYR A 195 11.99 -7.70 14.33
C TYR A 195 11.86 -6.44 15.17
N LYS A 196 12.91 -6.11 15.92
CA LYS A 196 12.94 -4.90 16.75
C LYS A 196 13.81 -3.84 16.07
N TYR A 197 13.38 -2.59 16.06
CA TYR A 197 14.23 -1.49 15.62
C TYR A 197 15.46 -1.36 16.56
N PRO A 198 16.70 -1.14 16.05
CA PRO A 198 17.03 -0.86 14.63
C PRO A 198 17.28 -2.11 13.75
N ASP A 199 17.21 -3.31 14.29
CA ASP A 199 17.62 -4.55 13.62
C ASP A 199 16.51 -5.12 12.71
N VAL A 200 15.82 -4.25 11.95
CA VAL A 200 14.77 -4.63 11.00
C VAL A 200 15.37 -4.78 9.61
N PRO A 201 15.42 -5.98 9.01
CA PRO A 201 15.88 -6.16 7.64
C PRO A 201 14.97 -5.43 6.65
N GLU A 202 15.54 -4.75 5.64
CA GLU A 202 14.75 -4.07 4.60
C GLU A 202 13.81 -5.01 3.85
N ASP A 203 14.20 -6.26 3.67
CA ASP A 203 13.42 -7.27 2.97
C ASP A 203 12.12 -7.64 3.69
N VAL A 204 11.97 -7.30 4.97
CA VAL A 204 10.72 -7.48 5.74
C VAL A 204 9.56 -6.70 5.11
N TYR A 205 9.83 -5.58 4.46
CA TYR A 205 8.84 -4.72 3.80
C TYR A 205 8.61 -5.06 2.32
N ARG A 206 9.39 -5.98 1.76
CA ARG A 206 9.31 -6.32 0.33
C ARG A 206 8.24 -7.35 0.05
N ARG A 207 7.69 -7.28 -1.17
CA ARG A 207 6.69 -8.22 -1.68
C ARG A 207 7.17 -8.82 -3.00
N HIS A 208 6.92 -10.10 -3.19
CA HIS A 208 7.01 -10.77 -4.49
C HIS A 208 5.62 -10.84 -5.14
N ASP A 209 5.56 -11.32 -6.37
CA ASP A 209 4.29 -11.54 -7.05
C ASP A 209 3.32 -12.39 -6.24
N ARG A 210 2.06 -11.97 -6.18
CA ARG A 210 0.98 -12.63 -5.44
C ARG A 210 1.26 -12.82 -3.96
N CYS A 211 2.11 -11.98 -3.37
CA CYS A 211 2.37 -12.02 -1.94
C CYS A 211 1.12 -11.61 -1.16
N ARG A 212 0.76 -12.42 -0.15
CA ARG A 212 -0.36 -12.14 0.77
C ARG A 212 0.11 -12.04 2.23
N CYS A 213 1.43 -11.98 2.44
CA CYS A 213 1.99 -11.80 3.78
C CYS A 213 1.50 -10.50 4.40
N THR A 214 1.34 -10.50 5.72
CA THR A 214 1.01 -9.31 6.49
C THR A 214 2.24 -8.83 7.25
N VAL A 215 2.37 -7.52 7.35
CA VAL A 215 3.32 -6.83 8.20
C VAL A 215 2.52 -6.03 9.21
N GLU A 216 2.84 -6.19 10.48
CA GLU A 216 2.14 -5.53 11.58
C GLU A 216 3.14 -4.74 12.43
N TYR A 217 2.67 -3.62 12.94
CA TYR A 217 3.40 -2.78 13.86
C TYR A 217 3.04 -3.13 15.31
N ASP A 218 4.04 -3.11 16.17
CA ASP A 218 3.92 -3.18 17.61
C ASP A 218 4.76 -2.05 18.21
N ALA A 219 4.15 -1.26 19.10
CA ALA A 219 4.81 -0.13 19.77
C ALA A 219 6.02 -0.55 20.64
N GLY A 220 6.16 -1.84 20.93
CA GLY A 220 7.21 -2.38 21.78
C GLY A 220 7.07 -1.91 23.23
N ASP A 221 8.19 -1.93 23.94
CA ASP A 221 8.24 -1.47 25.35
C ASP A 221 8.17 0.05 25.43
N VAL A 222 6.97 0.59 25.51
CA VAL A 222 6.76 2.02 25.75
C VAL A 222 7.03 2.34 27.22
N ARG A 223 8.30 2.56 27.56
CA ARG A 223 8.66 3.01 28.91
C ARG A 223 8.37 4.50 29.05
N LYS A 224 7.49 4.85 29.95
CA LYS A 224 7.23 6.24 30.33
C LYS A 224 8.12 6.61 31.51
N GLN A 225 9.00 7.59 31.32
CA GLN A 225 9.74 8.16 32.43
C GLN A 225 8.86 9.18 33.17
N ASN A 226 8.73 9.03 34.46
CA ASN A 226 8.13 10.06 35.29
C ASN A 226 9.11 11.26 35.35
N ILE A 227 8.71 12.38 34.75
CA ILE A 227 9.56 13.59 34.66
C ILE A 227 9.87 14.20 36.04
N TRP A 228 9.08 13.89 37.05
CA TRP A 228 9.28 14.36 38.42
C TRP A 228 10.22 13.45 39.24
N THR A 229 10.03 12.14 39.17
CA THR A 229 10.85 11.18 39.93
C THR A 229 12.00 10.62 39.11
N LYS A 230 12.00 10.83 37.78
CA LYS A 230 12.93 10.21 36.80
C LYS A 230 12.89 8.67 36.80
N GLU A 231 11.88 8.09 37.38
CA GLU A 231 11.64 6.63 37.36
C GLU A 231 10.94 6.21 36.08
N TRP A 232 11.27 5.03 35.62
CA TRP A 232 10.63 4.41 34.46
C TRP A 232 9.49 3.52 34.90
N SER A 233 8.28 3.74 34.34
CA SER A 233 7.14 2.84 34.49
C SER A 233 7.02 1.97 33.24
N GLY A 234 7.02 0.66 33.40
CA GLY A 234 6.77 -0.34 32.37
C GLY A 234 5.34 -0.81 32.39
#